data_91c1a42619c86fcb0c1717fcb6d662a0
#
_entry.id   91c1a42619c86fcb0c1717fcb6d662a0
#
_cell.length_a   1.000
_cell.length_b   1.000
_cell.length_c   1.000
_cell.angle_alpha   90.00
_cell.angle_beta   90.00
_cell.angle_gamma   90.00
#
_symmetry.space_group_name_H-M   'P 1'
#
loop_
_entity.id
_entity.type
_entity.pdbx_description
1 polymer ?
#
loop_
_entity_poly.entity_id
_entity_poly.type
_entity_poly.pdbx_seq_one_letter_code
_entity_poly.pdbx_strand_id
1 'polypeptide(L)'
;GGYMFKVDRLDAGEVGIRPLAGQSFGNVGISGPGANVLAWVNPREVSLDPWKRVTPAQSTWLAGHIGEAWMTLSSPTFNDPVSGYAKYWDVAAMIDHHILNTATKNADAFRLSSYWHKPRYGKLTAGPIWDFDRAEGSTDGRDFDWGTWTTGGGTDFFTYPWYSEMFRD
;
A
#
# COMPACT_ATOMS: atom_id res chain seq x y z
N GLY A 1 -15.95 -6.77 11.46
CA GLY A 1 -14.52 -6.73 11.71
C GLY A 1 -13.83 -5.66 10.90
N GLY A 2 -12.57 -5.46 11.20
CA GLY A 2 -11.65 -4.69 10.37
C GLY A 2 -10.80 -5.65 9.54
N TYR A 3 -9.99 -5.08 8.68
CA TYR A 3 -9.02 -5.81 7.86
C TYR A 3 -7.63 -5.26 8.11
N MET A 4 -6.62 -6.13 8.07
CA MET A 4 -5.22 -5.79 7.98
C MET A 4 -4.66 -6.48 6.74
N PHE A 5 -3.88 -5.77 5.95
CA PHE A 5 -3.27 -6.27 4.72
C PHE A 5 -1.96 -5.53 4.49
N LYS A 6 -1.16 -6.02 3.57
CA LYS A 6 0.12 -5.40 3.23
C LYS A 6 0.27 -5.29 1.70
N VAL A 7 1.12 -4.39 1.28
CA VAL A 7 1.73 -4.41 -0.06
C VAL A 7 3.12 -4.97 0.12
N ASP A 8 3.35 -6.14 -0.42
CA ASP A 8 4.59 -6.86 -0.22
C ASP A 8 4.75 -8.01 -1.23
N ARG A 9 5.83 -8.77 -1.08
CA ARG A 9 5.98 -10.06 -1.76
C ARG A 9 4.93 -11.03 -1.25
N LEU A 10 4.49 -11.92 -2.12
CA LEU A 10 3.56 -12.97 -1.76
C LEU A 10 4.33 -14.20 -1.29
N ASP A 11 4.33 -14.43 0.01
CA ASP A 11 5.00 -15.56 0.63
C ASP A 11 4.13 -16.83 0.65
N ALA A 12 4.78 -17.96 0.94
CA ALA A 12 4.08 -19.23 1.03
C ALA A 12 3.01 -19.21 2.14
N GLY A 13 1.78 -19.51 1.78
CA GLY A 13 0.62 -19.52 2.68
C GLY A 13 -0.12 -18.17 2.79
N GLU A 14 0.34 -17.14 2.12
CA GLU A 14 -0.36 -15.88 1.99
C GLU A 14 -1.36 -15.89 0.83
N VAL A 15 -2.35 -15.03 0.90
CA VAL A 15 -3.38 -14.91 -0.12
C VAL A 15 -3.35 -13.51 -0.74
N GLY A 16 -3.04 -13.45 -2.04
CA GLY A 16 -3.07 -12.19 -2.79
C GLY A 16 -4.49 -11.65 -2.91
N ILE A 17 -4.64 -10.35 -2.72
CA ILE A 17 -5.87 -9.61 -2.98
C ILE A 17 -5.81 -9.13 -4.43
N ARG A 18 -6.78 -9.50 -5.24
CA ARG A 18 -6.81 -9.20 -6.69
C ARG A 18 -7.92 -8.22 -7.02
N PRO A 19 -7.72 -7.30 -7.99
CA PRO A 19 -8.79 -6.43 -8.46
C PRO A 19 -9.97 -7.27 -8.98
N LEU A 20 -11.17 -6.75 -8.77
CA LEU A 20 -12.35 -7.31 -9.41
C LEU A 20 -12.39 -6.91 -10.89
N ALA A 21 -13.25 -7.57 -11.66
CA ALA A 21 -13.42 -7.25 -13.09
C ALA A 21 -13.73 -5.76 -13.29
N GLY A 22 -12.98 -5.11 -14.16
CA GLY A 22 -13.10 -3.67 -14.43
C GLY A 22 -12.43 -2.75 -13.38
N GLN A 23 -11.78 -3.30 -12.37
CA GLN A 23 -11.02 -2.53 -11.37
C GLN A 23 -9.51 -2.65 -11.59
N SER A 24 -8.77 -1.69 -11.03
CA SER A 24 -7.31 -1.68 -10.97
C SER A 24 -6.85 -1.38 -9.55
N PHE A 25 -5.64 -1.77 -9.19
CA PHE A 25 -4.92 -1.36 -7.98
C PHE A 25 -3.66 -0.56 -8.34
N GLY A 26 -3.67 0.09 -9.50
CA GLY A 26 -2.48 0.74 -10.03
C GLY A 26 -1.41 -0.26 -10.46
N ASN A 27 -0.16 0.17 -10.38
CA ASN A 27 0.98 -0.66 -10.75
C ASN A 27 1.43 -1.63 -9.65
N VAL A 28 0.65 -1.81 -8.61
CA VAL A 28 0.90 -2.88 -7.63
C VAL A 28 0.55 -4.19 -8.31
N GLY A 29 1.58 -4.85 -8.82
CA GLY A 29 1.45 -6.05 -9.62
C GLY A 29 0.73 -7.17 -8.89
N ILE A 30 -0.08 -7.90 -9.61
CA ILE A 30 -0.66 -9.15 -9.15
C ILE A 30 0.13 -10.24 -9.81
N SER A 31 0.91 -10.92 -9.05
CA SER A 31 1.57 -12.10 -9.56
C SER A 31 1.57 -13.19 -8.53
N GLY A 32 1.75 -14.36 -9.03
CA GLY A 32 1.80 -15.56 -8.23
C GLY A 32 3.03 -15.60 -7.30
N PRO A 33 3.19 -16.65 -6.51
CA PRO A 33 4.33 -16.80 -5.63
C PRO A 33 5.63 -16.78 -6.43
N GLY A 34 6.49 -15.84 -6.12
CA GLY A 34 7.79 -15.68 -6.78
C GLY A 34 8.49 -14.38 -6.35
N ALA A 35 9.78 -14.43 -6.23
CA ALA A 35 10.61 -13.53 -5.45
C ALA A 35 10.61 -12.04 -5.82
N ASN A 36 9.93 -11.59 -6.87
CA ASN A 36 10.02 -10.20 -7.35
C ASN A 36 8.68 -9.56 -7.67
N VAL A 37 7.61 -10.11 -7.16
CA VAL A 37 6.29 -9.61 -7.48
C VAL A 37 5.63 -9.02 -6.27
N LEU A 38 5.26 -7.76 -6.41
CA LEU A 38 4.54 -7.00 -5.41
C LEU A 38 3.06 -7.24 -5.56
N ALA A 39 2.39 -7.48 -4.46
CA ALA A 39 0.96 -7.71 -4.43
C ALA A 39 0.32 -7.07 -3.19
N TRP A 40 -0.96 -6.78 -3.30
CA TRP A 40 -1.80 -6.61 -2.12
C TRP A 40 -2.04 -7.98 -1.52
N VAL A 41 -1.71 -8.16 -0.24
CA VAL A 41 -1.63 -9.47 0.40
C VAL A 41 -2.38 -9.49 1.71
N ASN A 42 -3.18 -10.54 1.92
CA ASN A 42 -3.64 -10.91 3.25
C ASN A 42 -2.51 -11.65 3.96
N PRO A 43 -1.98 -11.16 5.08
CA PRO A 43 -0.87 -11.78 5.78
C PRO A 43 -1.17 -13.22 6.21
N ARG A 44 -0.12 -14.02 6.35
CA ARG A 44 -0.19 -15.44 6.70
C ARG A 44 -0.93 -15.71 8.02
N GLU A 45 -0.77 -14.83 8.99
CA GLU A 45 -1.38 -14.93 10.31
C GLU A 45 -2.91 -14.96 10.26
N VAL A 46 -3.50 -14.25 9.28
CA VAL A 46 -4.95 -14.28 9.04
C VAL A 46 -5.37 -15.37 8.06
N SER A 47 -4.41 -16.04 7.42
CA SER A 47 -4.67 -17.08 6.43
C SER A 47 -4.62 -18.50 7.00
N LEU A 48 -3.87 -18.73 8.07
CA LEU A 48 -3.62 -20.08 8.64
C LEU A 48 -4.53 -20.45 9.81
N ASP A 49 -4.98 -19.49 10.60
CA ASP A 49 -5.88 -19.74 11.70
C ASP A 49 -7.31 -19.91 11.17
N PRO A 50 -7.94 -21.08 11.35
CA PRO A 50 -9.31 -21.33 10.85
C PRO A 50 -10.33 -20.32 11.35
N TRP A 51 -10.10 -19.73 12.52
CA TRP A 51 -10.98 -18.73 13.15
C TRP A 51 -10.69 -17.29 12.71
N LYS A 52 -9.51 -17.06 12.14
CA LYS A 52 -9.05 -15.75 11.66
C LYS A 52 -8.94 -15.67 10.13
N ARG A 53 -9.16 -16.80 9.46
CA ARG A 53 -9.04 -16.90 8.02
C ARG A 53 -10.00 -15.94 7.32
N VAL A 54 -9.43 -15.12 6.44
CA VAL A 54 -10.25 -14.29 5.55
C VAL A 54 -11.07 -15.20 4.63
N THR A 55 -12.37 -15.09 4.72
CA THR A 55 -13.28 -15.85 3.85
C THR A 55 -13.26 -15.30 2.42
N PRO A 56 -13.65 -16.10 1.42
CA PRO A 56 -13.77 -15.58 0.04
C PRO A 56 -14.63 -14.32 -0.07
N ALA A 57 -15.74 -14.26 0.65
CA ALA A 57 -16.61 -13.09 0.66
C ALA A 57 -15.93 -11.85 1.25
N GLN A 58 -15.15 -12.01 2.31
CA GLN A 58 -14.36 -10.92 2.90
C GLN A 58 -13.25 -10.45 1.97
N SER A 59 -12.55 -11.39 1.32
CA SER A 59 -11.50 -11.07 0.35
C SER A 59 -12.08 -10.32 -0.86
N THR A 60 -13.21 -10.77 -1.39
CA THR A 60 -13.91 -10.10 -2.49
C THR A 60 -14.37 -8.69 -2.09
N TRP A 61 -14.92 -8.54 -0.90
CA TRP A 61 -15.32 -7.22 -0.40
C TRP A 61 -14.12 -6.28 -0.26
N LEU A 62 -13.02 -6.77 0.33
CA LEU A 62 -11.80 -5.96 0.50
C LEU A 62 -11.21 -5.57 -0.85
N ALA A 63 -11.14 -6.50 -1.79
CA ALA A 63 -10.70 -6.24 -3.15
C ALA A 63 -11.55 -5.17 -3.83
N GLY A 64 -12.88 -5.28 -3.73
CA GLY A 64 -13.80 -4.27 -4.27
C GLY A 64 -13.57 -2.89 -3.64
N HIS A 65 -13.40 -2.84 -2.33
CA HIS A 65 -13.17 -1.59 -1.60
C HIS A 65 -11.84 -0.91 -1.97
N ILE A 66 -10.75 -1.69 -2.09
CA ILE A 66 -9.45 -1.19 -2.54
C ILE A 66 -9.55 -0.70 -3.99
N GLY A 67 -10.23 -1.44 -4.85
CA GLY A 67 -10.45 -1.05 -6.24
C GLY A 67 -11.23 0.24 -6.40
N GLU A 68 -12.32 0.43 -5.63
CA GLU A 68 -13.07 1.69 -5.61
C GLU A 68 -12.21 2.85 -5.10
N ALA A 69 -11.44 2.63 -4.04
CA ALA A 69 -10.53 3.63 -3.49
C ALA A 69 -9.48 4.05 -4.52
N TRP A 70 -8.90 3.10 -5.25
CA TRP A 70 -7.96 3.38 -6.32
C TRP A 70 -8.59 4.12 -7.50
N MET A 71 -9.73 3.66 -7.98
CA MET A 71 -10.44 4.29 -9.09
C MET A 71 -10.83 5.74 -8.76
N THR A 72 -11.22 5.99 -7.52
CA THR A 72 -11.52 7.35 -7.05
C THR A 72 -10.27 8.22 -7.04
N LEU A 73 -9.16 7.71 -6.53
CA LEU A 73 -7.88 8.41 -6.51
C LEU A 73 -7.39 8.74 -7.92
N SER A 74 -7.60 7.86 -8.89
CA SER A 74 -7.19 8.03 -10.29
C SER A 74 -8.20 8.81 -11.14
N SER A 75 -9.33 9.24 -10.58
CA SER A 75 -10.39 9.94 -11.31
C SER A 75 -10.04 11.41 -11.57
N PRO A 76 -10.66 12.07 -12.56
CA PRO A 76 -10.53 13.52 -12.76
C PRO A 76 -11.04 14.35 -11.58
N THR A 77 -11.95 13.79 -10.77
CA THR A 77 -12.55 14.43 -9.59
C THR A 77 -11.95 13.87 -8.29
N PHE A 78 -10.71 13.43 -8.32
CA PHE A 78 -10.07 12.77 -7.18
C PHE A 78 -10.08 13.62 -5.91
N ASN A 79 -9.93 14.91 -6.02
CA ASN A 79 -9.88 15.89 -4.91
C ASN A 79 -11.24 16.44 -4.48
N ASP A 80 -12.34 15.95 -5.04
CA ASP A 80 -13.67 16.38 -4.59
C ASP A 80 -13.86 16.04 -3.11
N PRO A 81 -14.30 17.01 -2.27
CA PRO A 81 -14.35 16.83 -0.82
C PRO A 81 -15.38 15.79 -0.34
N VAL A 82 -16.35 15.42 -1.19
CA VAL A 82 -17.42 14.48 -0.83
C VAL A 82 -17.22 13.12 -1.48
N SER A 83 -16.90 13.11 -2.76
CA SER A 83 -16.81 11.90 -3.58
C SER A 83 -15.36 11.48 -3.94
N GLY A 84 -14.39 12.35 -3.67
CA GLY A 84 -12.99 12.14 -3.97
C GLY A 84 -12.28 11.13 -3.03
N TYR A 85 -10.97 11.10 -3.13
CA TYR A 85 -10.14 10.10 -2.43
C TYR A 85 -10.33 10.13 -0.90
N ALA A 86 -10.56 11.30 -0.31
CA ALA A 86 -10.77 11.45 1.12
C ALA A 86 -11.99 10.68 1.67
N LYS A 87 -12.88 10.20 0.81
CA LYS A 87 -13.95 9.27 1.18
C LYS A 87 -13.41 7.91 1.62
N TYR A 88 -12.37 7.43 0.96
CA TYR A 88 -11.81 6.09 1.14
C TYR A 88 -10.53 6.06 1.97
N TRP A 89 -9.68 7.07 1.83
CA TRP A 89 -8.35 7.13 2.43
C TRP A 89 -8.32 8.01 3.67
N ASP A 90 -7.65 7.55 4.71
CA ASP A 90 -7.30 8.37 5.87
C ASP A 90 -6.12 9.27 5.47
N VAL A 91 -6.44 10.50 5.10
CA VAL A 91 -5.47 11.45 4.54
C VAL A 91 -4.37 11.78 5.54
N ALA A 92 -4.71 11.96 6.82
CA ALA A 92 -3.72 12.25 7.85
C ALA A 92 -2.71 11.10 7.99
N ALA A 93 -3.20 9.86 8.10
CA ALA A 93 -2.33 8.69 8.16
C ALA A 93 -1.48 8.52 6.90
N MET A 94 -2.00 8.88 5.73
CA MET A 94 -1.23 8.86 4.48
C MET A 94 -0.10 9.88 4.50
N ILE A 95 -0.35 11.08 4.98
CA ILE A 95 0.65 12.14 5.12
C ILE A 95 1.75 11.71 6.10
N ASP A 96 1.37 11.23 7.27
CA ASP A 96 2.31 10.78 8.29
C ASP A 96 3.18 9.62 7.78
N HIS A 97 2.57 8.64 7.13
CA HIS A 97 3.28 7.51 6.52
C HIS A 97 4.28 7.98 5.45
N HIS A 98 3.86 8.91 4.59
CA HIS A 98 4.73 9.46 3.55
C HIS A 98 5.90 10.24 4.14
N ILE A 99 5.64 11.16 5.06
CA ILE A 99 6.68 11.99 5.69
C ILE A 99 7.72 11.13 6.41
N LEU A 100 7.29 10.19 7.23
CA LEU A 100 8.20 9.34 7.99
C LEU A 100 9.11 8.51 7.09
N ASN A 101 8.53 7.84 6.09
CA ASN A 101 9.30 7.01 5.17
C ASN A 101 10.21 7.83 4.24
N THR A 102 9.79 9.02 3.83
CA THR A 102 10.60 9.92 3.02
C THR A 102 11.75 10.54 3.83
N ALA A 103 11.47 10.98 5.06
CA ALA A 103 12.48 11.60 5.93
C ALA A 103 13.60 10.61 6.31
N THR A 104 13.27 9.35 6.52
CA THR A 104 14.24 8.29 6.81
C THR A 104 14.84 7.64 5.56
N LYS A 105 14.42 8.07 4.36
CA LYS A 105 14.86 7.46 3.11
C LYS A 105 14.56 5.94 3.04
N ASN A 106 13.42 5.50 3.58
CA ASN A 106 13.03 4.10 3.52
C ASN A 106 12.64 3.70 2.09
N ALA A 107 13.63 3.24 1.34
CA ALA A 107 13.55 3.00 -0.10
C ALA A 107 12.54 1.92 -0.51
N ASP A 108 12.14 1.06 0.40
CA ASP A 108 11.21 -0.04 0.13
C ASP A 108 9.76 0.27 0.54
N ALA A 109 9.54 1.21 1.45
CA ALA A 109 8.26 1.44 2.13
C ALA A 109 7.05 1.74 1.24
N PHE A 110 7.24 2.26 0.04
CA PHE A 110 6.15 2.58 -0.88
C PHE A 110 5.96 1.53 -1.97
N ARG A 111 6.88 0.62 -2.06
CA ARG A 111 6.92 -0.44 -3.06
C ARG A 111 6.56 -1.79 -2.47
N LEU A 112 7.10 -2.09 -1.29
CA LEU A 112 6.87 -3.30 -0.51
C LEU A 112 6.96 -2.95 0.98
N SER A 113 6.86 -3.93 1.87
CA SER A 113 6.96 -3.71 3.32
C SER A 113 6.00 -2.64 3.84
N SER A 114 4.86 -2.47 3.19
CA SER A 114 3.88 -1.44 3.50
C SER A 114 2.62 -2.09 4.08
N TYR A 115 2.38 -1.84 5.36
CA TYR A 115 1.20 -2.33 6.04
C TYR A 115 0.05 -1.33 5.98
N TRP A 116 -1.16 -1.87 5.94
CA TRP A 116 -2.40 -1.13 5.84
C TRP A 116 -3.47 -1.76 6.70
N HIS A 117 -4.37 -0.96 7.17
CA HIS A 117 -5.56 -1.46 7.85
C HIS A 117 -6.81 -0.71 7.43
N LYS A 118 -7.93 -1.38 7.58
CA LYS A 118 -9.26 -0.83 7.32
C LYS A 118 -10.13 -1.16 8.52
N PRO A 119 -10.33 -0.24 9.46
CA PRO A 119 -11.27 -0.42 10.56
C PRO A 119 -12.69 -0.66 10.03
N ARG A 120 -13.53 -1.31 10.82
CA ARG A 120 -14.88 -1.71 10.41
C ARG A 120 -15.68 -0.54 9.80
N TYR A 121 -15.60 0.63 10.40
CA TYR A 121 -16.30 1.82 9.96
C TYR A 121 -15.35 2.96 9.57
N GLY A 122 -14.06 2.69 9.54
CA GLY A 122 -13.03 3.65 9.18
C GLY A 122 -12.65 3.62 7.71
N LYS A 123 -11.64 4.39 7.38
CA LYS A 123 -11.04 4.50 6.05
C LYS A 123 -9.85 3.57 5.90
N LEU A 124 -9.33 3.43 4.70
CA LEU A 124 -8.05 2.81 4.41
C LEU A 124 -6.96 3.65 5.06
N THR A 125 -6.20 3.06 5.96
CA THR A 125 -5.23 3.74 6.79
C THR A 125 -3.86 3.12 6.54
N ALA A 126 -2.88 3.93 6.15
CA ALA A 126 -1.49 3.51 6.03
C ALA A 126 -0.88 3.29 7.42
N GLY A 127 -0.13 2.23 7.58
CA GLY A 127 0.52 1.89 8.85
C GLY A 127 0.09 0.54 9.41
N PRO A 128 0.82 0.08 10.45
CA PRO A 128 1.98 0.75 11.05
C PRO A 128 3.17 0.86 10.09
N ILE A 129 4.06 1.82 10.35
CA ILE A 129 5.36 1.87 9.68
C ILE A 129 6.17 0.64 10.07
N TRP A 130 6.90 0.09 9.11
CA TRP A 130 7.54 -1.20 9.25
C TRP A 130 8.80 -1.28 8.39
N ASP A 131 9.76 -2.10 8.81
CA ASP A 131 10.88 -2.58 8.01
C ASP A 131 11.81 -1.45 7.51
N PHE A 132 12.56 -0.88 8.45
CA PHE A 132 13.51 0.20 8.19
C PHE A 132 14.94 -0.30 7.95
N ASP A 133 15.12 -1.57 7.61
CA ASP A 133 16.45 -2.16 7.32
C ASP A 133 17.10 -1.59 6.05
N ARG A 134 16.30 -0.91 5.22
CA ARG A 134 16.70 -0.21 4.00
C ARG A 134 16.58 1.30 4.11
N ALA A 135 16.78 1.84 5.32
CA ALA A 135 16.67 3.26 5.62
C ALA A 135 17.95 3.76 6.30
N GLU A 136 18.13 5.08 6.34
CA GLU A 136 19.16 5.78 7.11
C GLU A 136 20.60 5.38 6.81
N GLY A 137 20.93 5.15 5.54
CA GLY A 137 22.28 4.81 5.12
C GLY A 137 22.56 3.29 5.19
N SER A 138 21.58 2.51 4.81
CA SER A 138 21.69 1.04 4.75
C SER A 138 22.69 0.54 3.68
N THR A 139 22.83 -0.75 3.59
CA THR A 139 23.87 -1.40 2.79
C THR A 139 23.68 -1.35 1.28
N ASP A 140 22.51 -0.96 0.75
CA ASP A 140 22.27 -0.99 -0.69
C ASP A 140 22.46 0.36 -1.40
N GLY A 141 22.76 1.42 -0.64
CA GLY A 141 23.13 2.73 -1.16
C GLY A 141 21.98 3.58 -1.74
N ARG A 142 20.76 3.07 -1.74
CA ARG A 142 19.60 3.81 -2.26
C ARG A 142 19.16 4.96 -1.35
N ASP A 143 19.57 4.94 -0.11
CA ASP A 143 19.18 5.85 0.96
C ASP A 143 20.27 6.82 1.40
N PHE A 144 21.41 6.89 0.67
CA PHE A 144 22.56 7.71 1.05
C PHE A 144 22.46 9.19 0.66
N ASP A 145 21.63 9.52 -0.31
CA ASP A 145 21.54 10.91 -0.76
C ASP A 145 20.53 11.70 0.08
N TRP A 146 21.04 12.33 1.12
CA TRP A 146 20.24 13.18 2.00
C TRP A 146 19.90 14.55 1.42
N GLY A 147 20.53 14.92 0.31
CA GLY A 147 20.34 16.21 -0.37
C GLY A 147 19.13 16.25 -1.30
N THR A 148 18.50 15.13 -1.55
CA THR A 148 17.36 15.02 -2.47
C THR A 148 16.17 14.32 -1.83
N TRP A 149 14.98 14.54 -2.38
CA TRP A 149 13.77 13.79 -2.03
C TRP A 149 13.63 12.47 -2.78
N THR A 150 14.56 12.19 -3.68
CA THR A 150 14.69 10.91 -4.37
C THR A 150 15.84 10.11 -3.78
N THR A 151 15.91 8.83 -4.09
CA THR A 151 17.09 8.03 -3.75
C THR A 151 18.05 7.97 -4.94
N GLY A 152 19.35 7.87 -4.67
CA GLY A 152 20.36 7.66 -5.70
C GLY A 152 20.19 6.38 -6.52
N GLY A 153 19.38 5.44 -6.06
CA GLY A 153 19.03 4.19 -6.74
C GLY A 153 17.75 4.24 -7.56
N GLY A 154 17.19 5.43 -7.81
CA GLY A 154 16.00 5.59 -8.65
C GLY A 154 14.67 5.39 -7.92
N THR A 155 14.64 5.35 -6.59
CA THR A 155 13.38 5.40 -5.84
C THR A 155 12.94 6.85 -5.72
N ASP A 156 11.83 7.16 -6.33
CA ASP A 156 11.17 8.46 -6.19
C ASP A 156 9.98 8.30 -5.25
N PHE A 157 10.06 8.90 -4.08
CA PHE A 157 9.02 8.81 -3.06
C PHE A 157 7.69 9.44 -3.46
N PHE A 158 7.67 10.27 -4.48
CA PHE A 158 6.49 10.98 -4.96
C PHE A 158 5.81 10.30 -6.15
N THR A 159 6.47 9.35 -6.81
CA THR A 159 5.94 8.69 -8.03
C THR A 159 5.40 7.28 -7.79
N TYR A 160 5.44 6.78 -6.56
CA TYR A 160 4.86 5.47 -6.25
C TYR A 160 3.34 5.47 -6.27
N PRO A 161 2.69 4.32 -6.58
CA PRO A 161 1.37 4.27 -7.19
C PRO A 161 0.33 5.19 -6.56
N TRP A 162 0.05 5.03 -5.27
CA TRP A 162 -0.96 5.85 -4.60
C TRP A 162 -0.48 7.27 -4.30
N TYR A 163 0.81 7.47 -4.03
CA TYR A 163 1.34 8.80 -3.74
C TYR A 163 1.47 9.66 -4.99
N SER A 164 1.82 9.09 -6.14
CA SER A 164 1.86 9.86 -7.39
C SER A 164 0.49 10.47 -7.74
N GLU A 165 -0.57 9.72 -7.47
CA GLU A 165 -1.93 10.22 -7.69
C GLU A 165 -2.36 11.27 -6.66
N MET A 166 -1.86 11.19 -5.42
CA MET A 166 -2.15 12.15 -4.36
C MET A 166 -1.40 13.48 -4.54
N PHE A 167 -0.26 13.47 -5.20
CA PHE A 167 0.53 14.66 -5.53
C PHE A 167 0.24 15.23 -6.92
N ARG A 168 -0.80 14.75 -7.56
CA ARG A 168 -1.25 15.22 -8.86
C ARG A 168 -2.14 16.46 -8.70
N ASP A 169 -1.59 17.64 -8.76
CA ASP A 169 -2.31 18.91 -8.84
C ASP A 169 -2.19 19.55 -10.23
#